data_7bfa882d4b0f644c32f7751919d2839a
#
_entry.id   7bfa882d4b0f644c32f7751919d2839a
#
_cell.length_a   1.000
_cell.length_b   1.000
_cell.length_c   1.000
_cell.angle_alpha   90.00
_cell.angle_beta   90.00
_cell.angle_gamma   90.00
#
_symmetry.space_group_name_H-M   'P 1'
#
loop_
_entity.id
_entity.type
_entity.pdbx_description
1 polymer ?
#
loop_
_entity_poly.entity_id
_entity_poly.type
_entity_poly.pdbx_seq_one_letter_code
_entity_poly.pdbx_strand_id
1 'polypeptide(L)'
;GARFGMSRVQQLEIILWGILFFPLLMYSSFLYGNVCGLAFSIIAIKKVMDYFESGKWIDALMSVLAMILSVMLKTNFLVFMIGMIVLIVEEAIRRKNRICLFIPVFLIVGVMAQSNGIRMYFERVTGFDLEGSSYLAYVAMGLQESETRAPGWYNKYVNNSWKESGYDKVIQGEMA
;
A
#
# COMPACT_ATOMS: atom_id res chain seq x y z
N GLY A 1 13.57 17.32 3.80
CA GLY A 1 13.86 18.27 4.91
C GLY A 1 14.15 19.66 4.40
N ALA A 2 15.17 19.86 3.57
CA ALA A 2 15.55 21.18 3.05
C ALA A 2 14.40 21.88 2.28
N ARG A 3 13.59 21.13 1.52
CA ARG A 3 12.43 21.64 0.78
C ARG A 3 11.31 22.20 1.65
N PHE A 4 11.22 21.74 2.90
CA PHE A 4 10.24 22.19 3.88
C PHE A 4 10.80 23.26 4.82
N GLY A 5 11.94 23.91 4.47
CA GLY A 5 12.55 24.93 5.29
C GLY A 5 13.13 24.42 6.62
N MET A 6 13.29 23.10 6.76
CA MET A 6 13.80 22.50 7.99
C MET A 6 15.29 22.74 8.15
N SER A 7 15.72 23.12 9.36
CA SER A 7 17.13 23.24 9.71
C SER A 7 17.82 21.87 9.65
N ARG A 8 19.16 21.87 9.55
CA ARG A 8 19.93 20.62 9.57
C ARG A 8 19.72 19.82 10.87
N VAL A 9 19.55 20.51 11.98
CA VAL A 9 19.28 19.88 13.29
C VAL A 9 17.95 19.13 13.24
N GLN A 10 16.86 19.78 12.80
CA GLN A 10 15.56 19.14 12.67
C GLN A 10 15.58 17.95 11.70
N GLN A 11 16.35 18.02 10.62
CA GLN A 11 16.53 16.89 9.70
C GLN A 11 17.22 15.71 10.38
N LEU A 12 18.27 15.97 11.18
CA LEU A 12 18.97 14.95 11.96
C LEU A 12 18.09 14.34 13.04
N GLU A 13 17.29 15.16 13.72
CA GLU A 13 16.31 14.68 14.71
C GLU A 13 15.31 13.70 14.10
N ILE A 14 14.73 14.05 12.95
CA ILE A 14 13.78 13.16 12.26
C ILE A 14 14.44 11.85 11.84
N ILE A 15 15.67 11.89 11.33
CA ILE A 15 16.42 10.69 10.97
C ILE A 15 16.70 9.85 12.22
N LEU A 16 17.15 10.47 13.31
CA LEU A 16 17.43 9.78 14.56
C LEU A 16 16.18 9.11 15.13
N TRP A 17 15.05 9.83 15.18
CA TRP A 17 13.77 9.27 15.58
C TRP A 17 13.33 8.12 14.69
N GLY A 18 13.53 8.23 13.37
CA GLY A 18 13.23 7.13 12.43
C GLY A 18 14.09 5.89 12.67
N ILE A 19 15.37 6.06 12.97
CA ILE A 19 16.29 4.94 13.27
C ILE A 19 15.97 4.32 14.64
N LEU A 20 15.66 5.12 15.65
CA LEU A 20 15.36 4.66 17.00
C LEU A 20 13.90 4.18 17.15
N PHE A 21 13.07 4.33 16.14
CA PHE A 21 11.69 3.89 16.20
C PHE A 21 11.61 2.37 16.26
N PHE A 22 11.49 1.85 17.48
CA PHE A 22 11.50 0.42 17.79
C PHE A 22 10.56 -0.43 16.93
N PRO A 23 9.30 -0.01 16.64
CA PRO A 23 8.45 -0.76 15.73
C PRO A 23 9.06 -0.95 14.34
N LEU A 24 9.75 0.05 13.79
CA LEU A 24 10.41 -0.06 12.49
C LEU A 24 11.55 -1.07 12.51
N LEU A 25 12.34 -1.09 13.60
CA LEU A 25 13.42 -2.06 13.82
C LEU A 25 12.86 -3.48 13.96
N MET A 26 11.76 -3.66 14.69
CA MET A 26 11.09 -4.94 14.82
C MET A 26 10.54 -5.42 13.47
N TYR A 27 9.89 -4.55 12.70
CA TYR A 27 9.38 -4.90 11.37
C TYR A 27 10.49 -5.18 10.35
N SER A 28 11.70 -4.68 10.54
CA SER A 28 12.84 -5.02 9.68
C SER A 28 13.29 -6.48 9.84
N SER A 29 13.06 -7.07 11.02
CA SER A 29 13.38 -8.47 11.31
C SER A 29 12.38 -9.46 10.69
N PHE A 30 11.21 -8.99 10.28
CA PHE A 30 10.21 -9.81 9.60
C PHE A 30 10.22 -9.52 8.10
N LEU A 31 10.32 -10.56 7.27
CA LEU A 31 10.23 -10.52 5.81
C LEU A 31 8.81 -10.15 5.32
N TYR A 32 8.17 -9.18 5.96
CA TYR A 32 6.77 -8.82 5.70
C TYR A 32 6.60 -7.72 4.66
N GLY A 33 7.66 -7.32 3.97
CA GLY A 33 7.59 -6.27 2.93
C GLY A 33 7.31 -4.85 3.45
N ASN A 34 7.05 -4.67 4.77
CA ASN A 34 6.67 -3.37 5.33
C ASN A 34 7.75 -2.31 5.16
N VAL A 35 8.99 -2.64 5.51
CA VAL A 35 10.11 -1.68 5.46
C VAL A 35 10.45 -1.33 4.02
N CYS A 36 10.55 -2.34 3.15
CA CYS A 36 10.81 -2.12 1.73
C CYS A 36 9.69 -1.34 1.06
N GLY A 37 8.42 -1.69 1.34
CA GLY A 37 7.27 -0.99 0.81
C GLY A 37 7.22 0.48 1.26
N LEU A 38 7.51 0.75 2.54
CA LEU A 38 7.63 2.13 3.04
C LEU A 38 8.76 2.89 2.34
N ALA A 39 9.93 2.26 2.17
CA ALA A 39 11.06 2.88 1.48
C ALA A 39 10.69 3.26 0.03
N PHE A 40 10.05 2.34 -0.70
CA PHE A 40 9.57 2.64 -2.06
C PHE A 40 8.49 3.72 -2.08
N SER A 41 7.58 3.78 -1.10
CA SER A 41 6.60 4.86 -0.98
C SER A 41 7.28 6.23 -0.79
N ILE A 42 8.29 6.30 0.08
CA ILE A 42 9.06 7.54 0.33
C ILE A 42 9.82 7.96 -0.93
N ILE A 43 10.44 7.00 -1.63
CA ILE A 43 11.12 7.26 -2.91
C ILE A 43 10.13 7.79 -3.94
N ALA A 44 8.94 7.18 -4.05
CA ALA A 44 7.90 7.60 -4.97
C ALA A 44 7.47 9.06 -4.72
N ILE A 45 7.17 9.39 -3.46
CA ILE A 45 6.78 10.76 -3.07
C ILE A 45 7.93 11.74 -3.36
N LYS A 46 9.17 11.38 -3.00
CA LYS A 46 10.33 12.21 -3.33
C LYS A 46 10.43 12.46 -4.82
N LYS A 47 10.30 11.43 -5.63
CA LYS A 47 10.43 11.52 -7.10
C LYS A 47 9.32 12.34 -7.76
N VAL A 48 8.08 12.26 -7.28
CA VAL A 48 7.02 13.15 -7.78
C VAL A 48 7.29 14.62 -7.41
N MET A 49 7.88 14.88 -6.24
CA MET A 49 8.30 16.23 -5.87
C MET A 49 9.46 16.73 -6.74
N ASP A 50 10.44 15.85 -7.06
CA ASP A 50 11.52 16.15 -8.01
C ASP A 50 10.94 16.51 -9.39
N TYR A 51 9.93 15.78 -9.87
CA TYR A 51 9.21 16.08 -11.10
C TYR A 51 8.55 17.47 -11.07
N PHE A 52 7.91 17.83 -9.97
CA PHE A 52 7.28 19.15 -9.85
C PHE A 52 8.29 20.31 -9.91
N GLU A 53 9.52 20.08 -9.49
CA GLU A 53 10.57 21.10 -9.55
C GLU A 53 11.29 21.11 -10.91
N SER A 54 11.65 19.94 -11.43
CA SER A 54 12.49 19.80 -12.62
C SER A 54 11.72 19.73 -13.94
N GLY A 55 10.44 19.31 -13.89
CA GLY A 55 9.65 18.99 -15.07
C GLY A 55 10.10 17.74 -15.83
N LYS A 56 11.08 16.98 -15.32
CA LYS A 56 11.65 15.82 -16.01
C LYS A 56 10.75 14.61 -15.89
N TRP A 57 10.25 14.11 -17.00
CA TRP A 57 9.39 12.93 -17.05
C TRP A 57 10.02 11.66 -16.47
N ILE A 58 11.33 11.56 -16.44
CA ILE A 58 12.01 10.42 -15.81
C ILE A 58 11.72 10.34 -14.31
N ASP A 59 11.61 11.49 -13.63
CA ASP A 59 11.27 11.52 -12.21
C ASP A 59 9.80 11.11 -11.98
N ALA A 60 8.89 11.49 -12.88
CA ALA A 60 7.51 11.02 -12.85
C ALA A 60 7.42 9.50 -13.07
N LEU A 61 8.13 8.97 -14.06
CA LEU A 61 8.19 7.53 -14.33
C LEU A 61 8.76 6.76 -13.13
N MET A 62 9.87 7.22 -12.57
CA MET A 62 10.48 6.59 -11.38
C MET A 62 9.55 6.62 -10.17
N SER A 63 8.77 7.70 -10.01
CA SER A 63 7.76 7.81 -8.97
C SER A 63 6.66 6.75 -9.13
N VAL A 64 6.13 6.60 -10.35
CA VAL A 64 5.10 5.59 -10.68
C VAL A 64 5.62 4.18 -10.40
N LEU A 65 6.81 3.84 -10.91
CA LEU A 65 7.41 2.52 -10.72
C LEU A 65 7.67 2.21 -9.24
N ALA A 66 8.21 3.15 -8.49
CA ALA A 66 8.45 2.97 -7.07
C ALA A 66 7.15 2.75 -6.28
N MET A 67 6.07 3.48 -6.60
CA MET A 67 4.79 3.30 -5.94
C MET A 67 4.13 1.96 -6.30
N ILE A 68 4.22 1.51 -7.56
CA ILE A 68 3.73 0.18 -7.97
C ILE A 68 4.47 -0.92 -7.20
N LEU A 69 5.81 -0.83 -7.09
CA LEU A 69 6.60 -1.77 -6.30
C LEU A 69 6.22 -1.75 -4.82
N SER A 70 5.95 -0.58 -4.26
CA SER A 70 5.49 -0.45 -2.88
C SER A 70 4.17 -1.19 -2.64
N VAL A 71 3.17 -0.95 -3.48
CA VAL A 71 1.85 -1.60 -3.38
C VAL A 71 1.95 -3.11 -3.66
N MET A 72 2.84 -3.52 -4.56
CA MET A 72 3.12 -4.94 -4.83
C MET A 72 3.63 -5.68 -3.59
N LEU A 73 4.52 -5.04 -2.82
CA LEU A 73 5.04 -5.62 -1.59
C LEU A 73 3.98 -5.72 -0.49
N LYS A 74 3.09 -4.76 -0.39
CA LYS A 74 1.97 -4.80 0.54
C LYS A 74 0.86 -3.82 0.12
N THR A 75 -0.35 -4.34 -0.01
CA THR A 75 -1.56 -3.57 -0.42
C THR A 75 -1.87 -2.39 0.50
N ASN A 76 -1.46 -2.44 1.78
CA ASN A 76 -1.66 -1.33 2.72
C ASN A 76 -1.02 -0.01 2.25
N PHE A 77 0.00 -0.07 1.37
CA PHE A 77 0.62 1.12 0.79
C PHE A 77 -0.25 1.84 -0.25
N LEU A 78 -1.42 1.32 -0.58
CA LEU A 78 -2.46 2.06 -1.31
C LEU A 78 -2.81 3.40 -0.62
N VAL A 79 -2.71 3.48 0.70
CA VAL A 79 -2.92 4.73 1.44
C VAL A 79 -1.91 5.80 1.00
N PHE A 80 -0.64 5.44 0.84
CA PHE A 80 0.39 6.36 0.33
C PHE A 80 0.15 6.74 -1.13
N MET A 81 -0.33 5.78 -1.95
CA MET A 81 -0.70 6.05 -3.34
C MET A 81 -1.85 7.07 -3.42
N ILE A 82 -2.89 6.91 -2.61
CA ILE A 82 -4.00 7.85 -2.54
C ILE A 82 -3.50 9.24 -2.12
N GLY A 83 -2.68 9.32 -1.07
CA GLY A 83 -2.07 10.59 -0.63
C GLY A 83 -1.24 11.24 -1.75
N MET A 84 -0.45 10.46 -2.50
CA MET A 84 0.32 10.95 -3.63
C MET A 84 -0.57 11.45 -4.77
N ILE A 85 -1.67 10.77 -5.08
CA ILE A 85 -2.67 11.22 -6.06
C ILE A 85 -3.26 12.57 -5.67
N VAL A 86 -3.64 12.74 -4.41
CA VAL A 86 -4.17 14.03 -3.89
C VAL A 86 -3.15 15.14 -4.08
N LEU A 87 -1.89 14.91 -3.72
CA LEU A 87 -0.80 15.89 -3.92
C LEU A 87 -0.62 16.26 -5.38
N ILE A 88 -0.68 15.28 -6.30
CA ILE A 88 -0.54 15.53 -7.74
C ILE A 88 -1.72 16.35 -8.28
N VAL A 89 -2.94 16.03 -7.84
CA VAL A 89 -4.15 16.77 -8.25
C VAL A 89 -4.09 18.21 -7.74
N GLU A 90 -3.73 18.41 -6.47
CA GLU A 90 -3.56 19.75 -5.89
C GLU A 90 -2.54 20.57 -6.69
N GLU A 91 -1.37 19.98 -6.98
CA GLU A 91 -0.33 20.67 -7.73
C GLU A 91 -0.73 20.95 -9.18
N ALA A 92 -1.46 20.03 -9.83
CA ALA A 92 -1.99 20.22 -11.17
C ALA A 92 -2.98 21.39 -11.24
N ILE A 93 -3.83 21.54 -10.23
CA ILE A 93 -4.78 22.66 -10.11
C ILE A 93 -4.00 23.96 -9.86
N ARG A 94 -3.07 23.95 -8.92
CA ARG A 94 -2.28 25.14 -8.54
C ARG A 94 -1.47 25.70 -9.71
N ARG A 95 -0.83 24.82 -10.47
CA ARG A 95 0.00 25.21 -11.65
C ARG A 95 -0.80 25.31 -12.95
N LYS A 96 -2.09 24.99 -12.95
CA LYS A 96 -2.92 24.87 -14.17
C LYS A 96 -2.31 23.94 -15.23
N ASN A 97 -1.52 22.97 -14.79
CA ASN A 97 -0.86 21.99 -15.67
C ASN A 97 -1.59 20.66 -15.67
N ARG A 98 -2.48 20.47 -16.64
CA ARG A 98 -3.29 19.24 -16.76
C ARG A 98 -2.47 18.00 -17.12
N ILE A 99 -1.25 18.17 -17.64
CA ILE A 99 -0.39 17.05 -18.03
C ILE A 99 0.01 16.21 -16.80
N CYS A 100 0.14 16.84 -15.62
CA CYS A 100 0.43 16.12 -14.38
C CYS A 100 -0.65 15.07 -14.04
N LEU A 101 -1.88 15.22 -14.53
CA LEU A 101 -2.99 14.27 -14.26
C LEU A 101 -2.83 12.92 -14.96
N PHE A 102 -1.91 12.79 -15.92
CA PHE A 102 -1.57 11.48 -16.48
C PHE A 102 -0.86 10.58 -15.44
N ILE A 103 -0.13 11.15 -14.48
CA ILE A 103 0.60 10.36 -13.48
C ILE A 103 -0.36 9.53 -12.61
N PRO A 104 -1.44 10.08 -12.02
CA PRO A 104 -2.47 9.29 -11.34
C PRO A 104 -3.08 8.17 -12.20
N VAL A 105 -3.34 8.47 -13.49
CA VAL A 105 -3.91 7.46 -14.40
C VAL A 105 -2.93 6.30 -14.57
N PHE A 106 -1.65 6.59 -14.85
CA PHE A 106 -0.61 5.55 -14.95
C PHE A 106 -0.41 4.77 -13.66
N LEU A 107 -0.54 5.42 -12.50
CA LEU A 107 -0.49 4.74 -11.21
C LEU A 107 -1.62 3.73 -11.05
N ILE A 108 -2.86 4.17 -11.27
CA ILE A 108 -4.04 3.30 -11.12
C ILE A 108 -3.96 2.13 -12.10
N VAL A 109 -3.72 2.42 -13.38
CA VAL A 109 -3.59 1.38 -14.43
C VAL A 109 -2.43 0.45 -14.12
N GLY A 110 -1.28 0.96 -13.69
CA GLY A 110 -0.10 0.18 -13.37
C GLY A 110 -0.33 -0.77 -12.19
N VAL A 111 -0.98 -0.31 -11.12
CA VAL A 111 -1.32 -1.16 -9.96
C VAL A 111 -2.35 -2.23 -10.36
N MET A 112 -3.36 -1.88 -11.15
CA MET A 112 -4.35 -2.87 -11.63
C MET A 112 -3.70 -3.91 -12.56
N ALA A 113 -2.86 -3.47 -13.49
CA ALA A 113 -2.16 -4.35 -14.42
C ALA A 113 -1.20 -5.30 -13.68
N GLN A 114 -0.45 -4.80 -12.68
CA GLN A 114 0.44 -5.59 -11.86
C GLN A 114 -0.33 -6.63 -11.04
N SER A 115 -1.43 -6.24 -10.38
CA SER A 115 -2.25 -7.15 -9.58
C SER A 115 -2.85 -8.27 -10.44
N ASN A 116 -3.46 -7.92 -11.57
CA ASN A 116 -4.02 -8.90 -12.50
C ASN A 116 -2.93 -9.76 -13.16
N GLY A 117 -1.78 -9.17 -13.52
CA GLY A 117 -0.67 -9.90 -14.11
C GLY A 117 -0.08 -10.95 -13.19
N ILE A 118 0.10 -10.63 -11.91
CA ILE A 118 0.56 -11.59 -10.90
C ILE A 118 -0.47 -12.71 -10.72
N ARG A 119 -1.75 -12.36 -10.59
CA ARG A 119 -2.83 -13.33 -10.46
C ARG A 119 -2.84 -14.30 -11.65
N MET A 120 -2.89 -13.79 -12.87
CA MET A 120 -2.89 -14.61 -14.09
C MET A 120 -1.65 -15.50 -14.21
N TYR A 121 -0.47 -14.99 -13.81
CA TYR A 121 0.76 -15.76 -13.82
C TYR A 121 0.68 -16.94 -12.85
N PHE A 122 0.26 -16.70 -11.61
CA PHE A 122 0.15 -17.76 -10.60
C PHE A 122 -0.94 -18.77 -10.94
N GLU A 123 -2.11 -18.34 -11.43
CA GLU A 123 -3.17 -19.25 -11.89
C GLU A 123 -2.67 -20.17 -13.01
N ARG A 124 -1.89 -19.62 -13.96
CA ARG A 124 -1.31 -20.41 -15.04
C ARG A 124 -0.26 -21.43 -14.56
N VAL A 125 0.56 -21.06 -13.58
CA VAL A 125 1.66 -21.92 -13.08
C VAL A 125 1.14 -22.97 -12.11
N THR A 126 0.20 -22.61 -11.25
CA THR A 126 -0.29 -23.49 -10.17
C THR A 126 -1.55 -24.27 -10.56
N GLY A 127 -2.30 -23.82 -11.57
CA GLY A 127 -3.61 -24.38 -11.92
C GLY A 127 -4.72 -24.09 -10.90
N PHE A 128 -4.43 -23.28 -9.85
CA PHE A 128 -5.39 -22.87 -8.84
C PHE A 128 -5.87 -21.46 -9.10
N ASP A 129 -7.17 -21.22 -8.97
CA ASP A 129 -7.74 -19.88 -8.99
C ASP A 129 -7.37 -19.17 -7.68
N LEU A 130 -6.64 -18.07 -7.79
CA LEU A 130 -6.27 -17.23 -6.66
C LEU A 130 -7.39 -16.22 -6.42
N GLU A 131 -8.51 -16.69 -5.92
CA GLU A 131 -9.51 -15.79 -5.35
C GLU A 131 -8.93 -15.14 -4.09
N GLY A 132 -8.73 -13.81 -4.16
CA GLY A 132 -8.30 -13.05 -2.98
C GLY A 132 -9.39 -13.10 -1.89
N SER A 133 -8.97 -13.05 -0.64
CA SER A 133 -9.89 -12.96 0.49
C SER A 133 -10.86 -11.79 0.31
N SER A 134 -12.16 -12.05 0.41
CA SER A 134 -13.18 -11.00 0.35
C SER A 134 -12.91 -9.95 1.43
N TYR A 135 -13.08 -8.66 1.11
CA TYR A 135 -12.98 -7.60 2.11
C TYR A 135 -13.97 -7.80 3.27
N LEU A 136 -15.12 -8.43 2.99
CA LEU A 136 -16.14 -8.76 4.00
C LEU A 136 -15.60 -9.75 5.05
N ALA A 137 -14.68 -10.65 4.68
CA ALA A 137 -14.06 -11.56 5.64
C ALA A 137 -13.21 -10.81 6.69
N TYR A 138 -12.56 -9.71 6.31
CA TYR A 138 -11.84 -8.86 7.28
C TYR A 138 -12.79 -8.07 8.17
N VAL A 139 -13.94 -7.64 7.62
CA VAL A 139 -14.99 -6.99 8.42
C VAL A 139 -15.60 -7.98 9.42
N ALA A 140 -15.91 -9.19 8.99
CA ALA A 140 -16.42 -10.25 9.87
C ALA A 140 -15.44 -10.57 11.00
N MET A 141 -14.13 -10.71 10.69
CA MET A 141 -13.10 -10.88 11.73
C MET A 141 -13.05 -9.71 12.71
N GLY A 142 -13.27 -8.49 12.23
CA GLY A 142 -13.28 -7.27 13.07
C GLY A 142 -14.48 -7.20 14.00
N LEU A 143 -15.60 -7.82 13.65
CA LEU A 143 -16.84 -7.84 14.42
C LEU A 143 -16.93 -9.02 15.39
N GLN A 144 -16.04 -10.02 15.28
CA GLN A 144 -16.05 -11.18 16.18
C GLN A 144 -15.66 -10.78 17.60
N GLU A 145 -16.55 -11.05 18.54
CA GLU A 145 -16.28 -10.97 19.96
C GLU A 145 -15.87 -12.33 20.50
N SER A 146 -14.83 -12.38 21.32
CA SER A 146 -14.48 -13.56 22.09
C SER A 146 -14.00 -13.15 23.47
N GLU A 147 -14.34 -13.97 24.49
CA GLU A 147 -13.94 -13.72 25.87
C GLU A 147 -12.42 -13.69 26.08
N THR A 148 -11.65 -14.28 25.16
CA THR A 148 -10.20 -14.47 25.32
C THR A 148 -9.36 -13.69 24.33
N ARG A 149 -9.95 -13.01 23.32
CA ARG A 149 -9.21 -12.32 22.24
C ARG A 149 -9.90 -11.04 21.82
N ALA A 150 -9.07 -10.03 21.53
CA ALA A 150 -9.56 -8.76 21.01
C ALA A 150 -10.21 -8.92 19.63
N PRO A 151 -11.22 -8.08 19.27
CA PRO A 151 -11.79 -8.01 17.94
C PRO A 151 -10.70 -7.89 16.85
N GLY A 152 -10.89 -8.54 15.71
CA GLY A 152 -9.91 -8.53 14.62
C GLY A 152 -8.81 -9.60 14.71
N TRP A 153 -8.84 -10.43 15.75
CA TRP A 153 -7.86 -11.52 15.86
C TRP A 153 -8.22 -12.69 14.95
N TYR A 154 -7.23 -13.15 14.17
CA TYR A 154 -7.38 -14.35 13.33
C TYR A 154 -7.62 -15.59 14.17
N ASN A 155 -8.69 -16.33 13.90
CA ASN A 155 -9.02 -17.57 14.62
C ASN A 155 -9.11 -18.79 13.68
N LYS A 156 -9.02 -19.99 14.29
CA LYS A 156 -9.09 -21.24 13.53
C LYS A 156 -10.48 -21.48 12.92
N TYR A 157 -11.53 -20.95 13.52
CA TYR A 157 -12.89 -21.08 13.02
C TYR A 157 -13.03 -20.44 11.64
N VAL A 158 -12.58 -19.21 11.48
CA VAL A 158 -12.58 -18.51 10.19
C VAL A 158 -11.78 -19.29 9.14
N ASN A 159 -10.61 -19.83 9.53
CA ASN A 159 -9.77 -20.58 8.61
C ASN A 159 -10.42 -21.92 8.16
N ASN A 160 -11.06 -22.65 9.09
CA ASN A 160 -11.71 -23.92 8.78
C ASN A 160 -13.00 -23.73 7.99
N SER A 161 -13.79 -22.71 8.35
CA SER A 161 -15.02 -22.39 7.62
C SER A 161 -14.76 -21.97 6.18
N TRP A 162 -13.64 -21.29 5.93
CA TRP A 162 -13.20 -20.96 4.57
C TRP A 162 -12.86 -22.19 3.73
N LYS A 163 -12.26 -23.23 4.37
CA LYS A 163 -11.91 -24.48 3.69
C LYS A 163 -13.12 -25.36 3.41
N GLU A 164 -14.12 -25.34 4.28
CA GLU A 164 -15.26 -26.28 4.22
C GLU A 164 -16.46 -25.75 3.43
N SER A 165 -16.69 -24.44 3.44
CA SER A 165 -17.98 -23.88 2.95
C SER A 165 -17.84 -22.88 1.81
N GLY A 166 -16.61 -22.48 1.45
CA GLY A 166 -16.41 -21.33 0.58
C GLY A 166 -16.76 -20.01 1.26
N TYR A 167 -16.30 -18.92 0.69
CA TYR A 167 -16.33 -17.57 1.30
C TYR A 167 -17.75 -17.07 1.67
N ASP A 168 -18.71 -17.29 0.78
CA ASP A 168 -20.05 -16.66 0.92
C ASP A 168 -20.88 -17.20 2.07
N LYS A 169 -20.72 -18.49 2.40
CA LYS A 169 -21.48 -19.12 3.49
C LYS A 169 -20.99 -18.74 4.88
N VAL A 170 -19.70 -18.50 5.03
CA VAL A 170 -19.10 -18.04 6.30
C VAL A 170 -19.60 -16.64 6.65
N ILE A 171 -19.61 -15.75 5.66
CA ILE A 171 -20.03 -14.35 5.82
C ILE A 171 -21.52 -14.28 6.17
N GLN A 172 -22.37 -15.11 5.54
CA GLN A 172 -23.79 -15.15 5.82
C GLN A 172 -24.12 -15.72 7.21
N GLY A 173 -23.31 -16.67 7.70
CA GLY A 173 -23.49 -17.25 9.03
C GLY A 173 -22.99 -16.38 10.18
N GLU A 174 -22.04 -15.47 9.94
CA GLU A 174 -21.46 -14.61 10.99
C GLU A 174 -22.11 -13.21 11.04
N MET A 175 -22.90 -12.83 10.02
CA MET A 175 -23.67 -11.57 10.02
C MET A 175 -25.15 -11.78 10.45
N ALA A 176 -25.59 -12.99 10.72
CA ALA A 176 -26.92 -13.34 11.24
C ALA A 176 -26.89 -13.51 12.75
#